data_b8ef9cbebf11182e4b40d3ee156ee4e6
#
_entry.id   b8ef9cbebf11182e4b40d3ee156ee4e6
#
_cell.length_a   1.000
_cell.length_b   1.000
_cell.length_c   1.000
_cell.angle_alpha   90.00
_cell.angle_beta   90.00
_cell.angle_gamma   90.00
#
_symmetry.space_group_name_H-M   'P 1'
#
loop_
_entity.id
_entity.type
_entity.pdbx_description
1 polymer ?
#
loop_
_entity_poly.entity_id
_entity_poly.type
_entity_poly.pdbx_seq_one_letter_code
_entity_poly.pdbx_strand_id
1 'polypeptide(L)'
;MATAYRCTAEVTFSDYCPCMVVDKPLAQNALAYMTELLGKGAMDMTSLTGGKPGGGSEDFAFVSHEVPTVSMFLSAGNAKEGYLYGQHHPKVRFDDSVLYEGSAAYTYMALRWLADHKE
;
A
#
# COMPACT_ATOMS: atom_id res chain seq x y z
N MET A 1 7.32 8.82 34.56
CA MET A 1 7.33 7.60 35.42
C MET A 1 8.71 7.33 36.04
N ALA A 2 9.82 7.41 35.32
CA ALA A 2 11.16 7.11 35.86
C ALA A 2 11.46 7.87 37.16
N THR A 3 11.15 9.16 37.23
CA THR A 3 11.36 10.01 38.41
C THR A 3 10.60 9.54 39.65
N ALA A 4 9.44 8.91 39.50
CA ALA A 4 8.68 8.35 40.64
C ALA A 4 9.44 7.20 41.31
N TYR A 5 10.34 6.56 40.58
CA TYR A 5 11.21 5.48 41.08
C TYR A 5 12.64 5.94 41.31
N ARG A 6 12.89 7.28 41.41
CA ARG A 6 14.21 7.87 41.59
C ARG A 6 15.21 7.44 40.50
N CYS A 7 14.72 7.18 39.29
CA CYS A 7 15.52 6.84 38.12
C CYS A 7 15.47 7.96 37.10
N THR A 8 16.47 8.02 36.25
CA THR A 8 16.45 8.80 35.01
C THR A 8 16.27 7.88 33.82
N ALA A 9 15.57 8.35 32.80
CA ALA A 9 15.44 7.64 31.53
C ALA A 9 15.81 8.59 30.39
N GLU A 10 16.65 8.14 29.51
CA GLU A 10 16.95 8.77 28.24
C GLU A 10 16.33 7.93 27.13
N VAL A 11 15.56 8.57 26.26
CA VAL A 11 14.92 7.90 25.12
C VAL A 11 15.41 8.60 23.86
N THR A 12 16.07 7.84 23.01
CA THR A 12 16.54 8.31 21.71
C THR A 12 15.84 7.54 20.60
N PHE A 13 15.49 8.26 19.53
CA PHE A 13 14.97 7.67 18.30
C PHE A 13 16.02 7.89 17.22
N SER A 14 16.66 6.81 16.76
CA SER A 14 17.70 6.88 15.75
C SER A 14 17.12 6.89 14.33
N ASP A 15 16.08 6.09 14.12
CA ASP A 15 15.44 5.92 12.83
C ASP A 15 13.94 5.93 13.01
N TYR A 16 13.24 6.60 12.12
CA TYR A 16 11.78 6.60 12.09
C TYR A 16 11.28 6.47 10.67
N CYS A 17 10.12 5.85 10.52
CA CYS A 17 9.36 5.85 9.28
C CYS A 17 8.08 6.65 9.53
N PRO A 18 7.79 7.70 8.75
CA PRO A 18 6.56 8.45 8.90
C PRO A 18 5.34 7.60 8.52
N CYS A 19 4.16 8.04 8.91
CA CYS A 19 2.92 7.46 8.39
C CYS A 19 2.79 7.78 6.89
N MET A 20 2.42 6.80 6.08
CA MET A 20 2.12 7.04 4.66
C MET A 20 0.87 7.91 4.52
N VAL A 21 0.96 8.94 3.71
CA VAL A 21 -0.13 9.85 3.37
C VAL A 21 -0.60 9.52 1.95
N VAL A 22 -1.84 9.07 1.85
CA VAL A 22 -2.46 8.78 0.54
C VAL A 22 -3.21 10.00 0.05
N ASP A 23 -2.92 10.43 -1.17
CA ASP A 23 -3.68 11.49 -1.83
C ASP A 23 -5.05 10.96 -2.26
N LYS A 24 -6.11 11.52 -1.66
CA LYS A 24 -7.47 11.02 -1.88
C LYS A 24 -7.97 11.15 -3.32
N PRO A 25 -7.80 12.30 -4.01
CA PRO A 25 -8.17 12.43 -5.41
C PRO A 25 -7.42 11.41 -6.28
N LEU A 26 -6.11 11.26 -6.10
CA LEU A 26 -5.31 10.30 -6.84
C LEU A 26 -5.75 8.85 -6.57
N ALA A 27 -6.08 8.51 -5.32
CA ALA A 27 -6.59 7.19 -4.96
C ALA A 27 -7.94 6.88 -5.61
N GLN A 28 -8.83 7.87 -5.72
CA GLN A 28 -10.11 7.73 -6.41
C GLN A 28 -9.92 7.50 -7.91
N ASN A 29 -9.02 8.24 -8.54
CA ASN A 29 -8.68 8.06 -9.94
C ASN A 29 -8.05 6.67 -10.16
N ALA A 30 -7.11 6.27 -9.30
CA ALA A 30 -6.49 4.96 -9.34
C ALA A 30 -7.51 3.83 -9.26
N LEU A 31 -8.46 3.91 -8.33
CA LEU A 31 -9.53 2.92 -8.19
C LEU A 31 -10.42 2.87 -9.46
N ALA A 32 -10.76 4.02 -10.04
CA ALA A 32 -11.53 4.09 -11.27
C ALA A 32 -10.77 3.42 -12.44
N TYR A 33 -9.50 3.75 -12.64
CA TYR A 33 -8.67 3.18 -13.70
C TYR A 33 -8.48 1.66 -13.53
N MET A 34 -8.26 1.21 -12.28
CA MET A 34 -8.14 -0.21 -12.02
C MET A 34 -9.47 -0.94 -12.20
N THR A 35 -10.59 -0.30 -11.91
CA THR A 35 -11.92 -0.87 -12.17
C THR A 35 -12.18 -1.00 -13.68
N GLU A 36 -11.73 -0.04 -14.49
CA GLU A 36 -11.79 -0.15 -15.96
C GLU A 36 -10.95 -1.33 -16.47
N LEU A 37 -9.75 -1.54 -15.91
CA LEU A 37 -8.82 -2.58 -16.34
C LEU A 37 -9.20 -3.98 -15.83
N LEU A 38 -9.56 -4.10 -14.56
CA LEU A 38 -9.67 -5.38 -13.85
C LEU A 38 -11.12 -5.69 -13.41
N GLY A 39 -12.06 -4.77 -13.64
CA GLY A 39 -13.45 -4.95 -13.25
C GLY A 39 -13.58 -5.15 -11.73
N LYS A 40 -14.25 -6.24 -11.36
CA LYS A 40 -14.45 -6.60 -9.93
C LYS A 40 -13.17 -7.03 -9.21
N GLY A 41 -12.05 -7.16 -9.92
CA GLY A 41 -10.75 -7.43 -9.32
C GLY A 41 -10.14 -6.23 -8.58
N ALA A 42 -10.57 -5.00 -8.94
CA ALA A 42 -10.15 -3.80 -8.25
C ALA A 42 -10.99 -3.55 -6.99
N MET A 43 -10.33 -3.21 -5.88
CA MET A 43 -11.00 -3.01 -4.60
C MET A 43 -10.34 -1.88 -3.80
N ASP A 44 -11.18 -1.04 -3.18
CA ASP A 44 -10.71 -0.10 -2.18
C ASP A 44 -10.42 -0.83 -0.87
N MET A 45 -9.17 -0.77 -0.41
CA MET A 45 -8.73 -1.40 0.84
C MET A 45 -9.44 -0.84 2.08
N THR A 46 -9.94 0.39 2.03
CA THR A 46 -10.71 0.97 3.15
C THR A 46 -11.99 0.19 3.42
N SER A 47 -12.56 -0.45 2.41
CA SER A 47 -13.72 -1.33 2.56
C SER A 47 -13.44 -2.56 3.42
N LEU A 48 -12.19 -3.05 3.42
CA LEU A 48 -11.76 -4.20 4.21
C LEU A 48 -11.39 -3.83 5.64
N THR A 49 -10.84 -2.64 5.82
CA THR A 49 -10.37 -2.18 7.15
C THR A 49 -11.41 -1.40 7.94
N GLY A 50 -12.59 -1.13 7.34
CA GLY A 50 -13.59 -0.24 7.90
C GLY A 50 -13.08 1.20 8.04
N GLY A 51 -12.18 1.62 7.16
CA GLY A 51 -11.57 2.96 7.16
C GLY A 51 -10.49 3.15 8.23
N LYS A 52 -10.09 2.10 8.93
CA LYS A 52 -9.02 2.17 9.93
C LYS A 52 -7.66 2.15 9.24
N PRO A 53 -6.70 2.96 9.71
CA PRO A 53 -5.33 2.89 9.21
C PRO A 53 -4.75 1.49 9.43
N GLY A 54 -3.99 1.00 8.46
CA GLY A 54 -3.19 -0.20 8.64
C GLY A 54 -2.07 0.03 9.64
N GLY A 55 -1.71 -1.01 10.41
CA GLY A 55 -0.47 -1.00 11.20
C GLY A 55 0.68 -1.49 10.33
N GLY A 56 1.83 -0.87 10.45
CA GLY A 56 3.04 -1.24 9.71
C GLY A 56 3.84 -0.02 9.34
N SER A 57 5.07 -0.25 8.89
CA SER A 57 5.95 0.77 8.32
C SER A 57 6.27 0.43 6.88
N GLU A 58 6.39 1.46 6.08
CA GLU A 58 6.66 1.37 4.66
C GLU A 58 7.52 2.57 4.26
N ASP A 59 8.70 2.34 3.69
CA ASP A 59 9.63 3.40 3.35
C ASP A 59 9.12 4.31 2.22
N PHE A 60 8.20 3.85 1.39
CA PHE A 60 7.46 4.68 0.44
C PHE A 60 6.69 5.83 1.12
N ALA A 61 6.50 5.75 2.44
CA ALA A 61 5.93 6.84 3.22
C ALA A 61 6.72 8.14 3.07
N PHE A 62 8.04 8.09 2.94
CA PHE A 62 8.85 9.30 2.70
C PHE A 62 8.48 9.97 1.37
N VAL A 63 8.26 9.19 0.32
CA VAL A 63 7.81 9.71 -0.99
C VAL A 63 6.44 10.38 -0.86
N SER A 64 5.56 9.81 -0.03
CA SER A 64 4.20 10.33 0.16
C SER A 64 4.15 11.70 0.85
N HIS A 65 5.22 12.12 1.50
CA HIS A 65 5.34 13.45 2.10
C HIS A 65 5.89 14.51 1.12
N GLU A 66 6.49 14.08 0.01
CA GLU A 66 7.07 14.97 -0.98
C GLU A 66 6.15 15.21 -2.18
N VAL A 67 5.38 14.19 -2.57
CA VAL A 67 4.48 14.26 -3.74
C VAL A 67 3.18 13.50 -3.48
N PRO A 68 2.08 13.85 -4.17
CA PRO A 68 0.84 13.07 -4.11
C PRO A 68 1.08 11.62 -4.52
N THR A 69 0.69 10.68 -3.67
CA THR A 69 0.91 9.25 -3.91
C THR A 69 -0.31 8.40 -3.64
N VAL A 70 -0.34 7.24 -4.27
CA VAL A 70 -1.24 6.13 -3.97
C VAL A 70 -0.43 4.84 -3.94
N SER A 71 -0.75 3.96 -3.00
CA SER A 71 -0.18 2.62 -2.91
C SER A 71 -1.21 1.59 -3.34
N MET A 72 -0.79 0.63 -4.16
CA MET A 72 -1.63 -0.47 -4.62
C MET A 72 -1.03 -1.81 -4.19
N PHE A 73 -1.89 -2.74 -3.83
CA PHE A 73 -1.51 -4.11 -3.50
C PHE A 73 -1.98 -5.05 -4.60
N LEU A 74 -1.08 -5.90 -5.07
CA LEU A 74 -1.40 -6.99 -5.97
C LEU A 74 -1.59 -8.27 -5.14
N SER A 75 -2.79 -8.88 -5.24
CA SER A 75 -3.02 -10.17 -4.61
C SER A 75 -2.32 -11.27 -5.41
N ALA A 76 -1.41 -11.98 -4.78
CA ALA A 76 -0.56 -12.99 -5.42
C ALA A 76 -0.79 -14.39 -4.81
N GLY A 77 -2.01 -14.88 -4.92
CA GLY A 77 -2.44 -16.18 -4.46
C GLY A 77 -3.38 -16.12 -3.25
N ASN A 78 -3.99 -17.25 -2.95
CA ASN A 78 -4.92 -17.40 -1.84
C ASN A 78 -4.78 -18.78 -1.16
N ALA A 79 -5.36 -18.94 0.03
CA ALA A 79 -5.25 -20.15 0.83
C ALA A 79 -5.81 -21.41 0.15
N LYS A 80 -6.82 -21.29 -0.72
CA LYS A 80 -7.43 -22.43 -1.43
C LYS A 80 -6.48 -23.02 -2.47
N GLU A 81 -5.56 -22.20 -2.99
CA GLU A 81 -4.55 -22.57 -3.98
C GLU A 81 -3.21 -22.93 -3.31
N GLY A 82 -3.17 -22.99 -1.99
CA GLY A 82 -1.99 -23.41 -1.22
C GLY A 82 -1.03 -22.29 -0.84
N TYR A 83 -1.41 -21.02 -1.03
CA TYR A 83 -0.66 -19.85 -0.58
C TYR A 83 -1.10 -19.49 0.85
N LEU A 84 -0.59 -20.24 1.82
CA LEU A 84 -1.07 -20.22 3.21
C LEU A 84 -0.44 -19.12 4.07
N TYR A 85 0.68 -18.58 3.64
CA TYR A 85 1.49 -17.68 4.46
C TYR A 85 1.50 -16.28 3.83
N GLY A 86 1.24 -15.28 4.66
CA GLY A 86 1.28 -13.89 4.24
C GLY A 86 2.69 -13.35 4.06
N GLN A 87 2.77 -12.13 3.56
CA GLN A 87 4.02 -11.37 3.40
C GLN A 87 4.80 -11.34 4.73
N HIS A 88 6.13 -11.36 4.65
CA HIS A 88 7.09 -11.44 5.76
C HIS A 88 7.17 -12.79 6.50
N HIS A 89 6.35 -13.77 6.17
CA HIS A 89 6.49 -15.10 6.74
C HIS A 89 7.63 -15.88 6.03
N PRO A 90 8.49 -16.65 6.75
CA PRO A 90 9.64 -17.34 6.12
C PRO A 90 9.26 -18.43 5.10
N LYS A 91 8.00 -18.84 5.06
CA LYS A 91 7.46 -19.80 4.08
C LYS A 91 6.53 -19.15 3.06
N VAL A 92 6.55 -17.82 2.96
CA VAL A 92 5.73 -17.11 1.98
C VAL A 92 6.10 -17.57 0.56
N ARG A 93 5.10 -17.72 -0.26
CA ARG A 93 5.19 -17.93 -1.72
C ARG A 93 4.17 -17.03 -2.39
N PHE A 94 4.48 -16.60 -3.57
CA PHE A 94 3.61 -15.79 -4.41
C PHE A 94 3.27 -16.54 -5.69
N ASP A 95 2.11 -16.29 -6.23
CA ASP A 95 1.72 -16.78 -7.56
C ASP A 95 2.32 -15.84 -8.62
N ASP A 96 3.36 -16.30 -9.28
CA ASP A 96 4.04 -15.53 -10.32
C ASP A 96 3.15 -15.29 -11.55
N SER A 97 2.08 -16.06 -11.72
CA SER A 97 1.17 -15.90 -12.84
C SER A 97 0.42 -14.56 -12.84
N VAL A 98 0.37 -13.85 -11.71
CA VAL A 98 -0.29 -12.54 -11.60
C VAL A 98 0.67 -11.35 -11.89
N LEU A 99 1.95 -11.57 -12.09
CA LEU A 99 2.93 -10.49 -12.29
C LEU A 99 2.63 -9.62 -13.50
N TYR A 100 2.06 -10.20 -14.56
CA TYR A 100 1.64 -9.44 -15.74
C TYR A 100 0.51 -8.44 -15.42
N GLU A 101 -0.37 -8.76 -14.46
CA GLU A 101 -1.43 -7.84 -14.02
C GLU A 101 -0.84 -6.61 -13.32
N GLY A 102 0.20 -6.80 -12.51
CA GLY A 102 0.93 -5.70 -11.90
C GLY A 102 1.57 -4.78 -12.94
N SER A 103 2.21 -5.35 -13.95
CA SER A 103 2.79 -4.59 -15.08
C SER A 103 1.72 -3.84 -15.87
N ALA A 104 0.60 -4.48 -16.15
CA ALA A 104 -0.53 -3.87 -16.83
C ALA A 104 -1.13 -2.73 -16.00
N ALA A 105 -1.25 -2.91 -14.69
CA ALA A 105 -1.77 -1.89 -13.78
C ALA A 105 -0.90 -0.62 -13.79
N TYR A 106 0.41 -0.74 -13.66
CA TYR A 106 1.32 0.41 -13.76
C TYR A 106 1.22 1.13 -15.09
N THR A 107 1.23 0.39 -16.18
CA THR A 107 1.13 0.95 -17.54
C THR A 107 -0.20 1.67 -17.73
N TYR A 108 -1.30 1.03 -17.34
CA TYR A 108 -2.63 1.59 -17.51
C TYR A 108 -2.83 2.84 -16.66
N MET A 109 -2.38 2.83 -15.40
CA MET A 109 -2.38 4.00 -14.53
C MET A 109 -1.69 5.20 -15.16
N ALA A 110 -0.47 5.01 -15.68
CA ALA A 110 0.29 6.08 -16.33
C ALA A 110 -0.44 6.61 -17.56
N LEU A 111 -0.93 5.74 -18.44
CA LEU A 111 -1.64 6.13 -19.66
C LEU A 111 -2.93 6.88 -19.36
N ARG A 112 -3.72 6.39 -18.41
CA ARG A 112 -4.99 7.04 -18.05
C ARG A 112 -4.76 8.38 -17.38
N TRP A 113 -3.80 8.43 -16.45
CA TRP A 113 -3.48 9.69 -15.77
C TRP A 113 -3.02 10.76 -16.77
N LEU A 114 -2.11 10.42 -17.69
CA LEU A 114 -1.66 11.33 -18.74
C LEU A 114 -2.79 11.74 -19.68
N ALA A 115 -3.72 10.84 -19.98
CA ALA A 115 -4.87 11.15 -20.83
C ALA A 115 -5.82 12.16 -20.18
N ASP A 116 -6.03 12.05 -18.87
CA ASP A 116 -6.95 12.90 -18.11
C ASP A 116 -6.30 14.26 -17.71
N HIS A 117 -4.97 14.37 -17.78
CA HIS A 117 -4.21 15.57 -17.40
C HIS A 117 -3.43 16.18 -18.60
N LYS A 118 -4.00 16.08 -19.80
CA LYS A 118 -3.44 16.78 -20.98
C LYS A 118 -3.64 18.28 -20.81
N GLU A 119 -2.53 19.04 -20.90
CA GLU A 119 -2.58 20.50 -21.09
C GLU A 119 -3.14 20.87 -22.45
#